data_5e6f0b65a516e999023b2e3bf44abf8b
#
_entry.id   5e6f0b65a516e999023b2e3bf44abf8b
#
_cell.length_a   1.000
_cell.length_b   1.000
_cell.length_c   1.000
_cell.angle_alpha   90.00
_cell.angle_beta   90.00
_cell.angle_gamma   90.00
#
_symmetry.space_group_name_H-M   'P 1'
#
loop_
_entity.id
_entity.type
_entity.pdbx_description
1 polymer ?
#
loop_
_entity_poly.entity_id
_entity_poly.type
_entity_poly.pdbx_seq_one_letter_code
_entity_poly.pdbx_strand_id
1 'polypeptide(L)'
;MGKGWSYGIELLVQRNIGKFTGWVGYTWSHSDRLFDRKGQEINAGKVFPAKYDRRHDISIVLMYKHNKRFDCSLTWVYSTGNMATLGLQEFEGPDGYAVSYIESRNNYRMPAYHRMDASVNFHKKLKHGTRTINISIYNLYNHKNPFLLYKKEGTISSNATTGELYPSSLVQLSIFPIIPSFTYTFKF
;
A
#
# COMPACT_ATOMS: atom_id res chain seq x y z
N MET A 1 13.01 9.26 26.78
CA MET A 1 12.57 7.85 26.60
C MET A 1 11.09 7.88 26.25
N GLY A 2 10.68 7.17 25.17
CA GLY A 2 9.29 7.12 24.74
C GLY A 2 8.62 5.80 25.14
N LYS A 3 7.30 5.78 25.11
CA LYS A 3 6.45 4.61 25.30
C LYS A 3 5.78 4.23 23.99
N GLY A 4 5.47 2.97 23.80
CA GLY A 4 4.72 2.50 22.64
C GLY A 4 3.99 1.23 22.99
N TRP A 5 2.81 1.06 22.41
CA TRP A 5 1.99 -0.13 22.55
C TRP A 5 1.31 -0.47 21.23
N SER A 6 1.04 -1.76 21.06
CA SER A 6 0.30 -2.28 19.90
C SER A 6 -0.59 -3.41 20.38
N TYR A 7 -1.79 -3.49 19.83
CA TYR A 7 -2.73 -4.58 20.07
C TYR A 7 -3.59 -4.82 18.83
N GLY A 8 -4.17 -6.00 18.71
CA GLY A 8 -4.95 -6.35 17.54
C GLY A 8 -5.60 -7.72 17.65
N ILE A 9 -6.33 -8.07 16.60
CA ILE A 9 -6.99 -9.36 16.42
C ILE A 9 -6.63 -9.86 15.03
N GLU A 10 -6.24 -11.14 14.95
CA GLU A 10 -5.94 -11.82 13.70
C GLU A 10 -6.90 -13.00 13.50
N LEU A 11 -7.46 -13.09 12.31
CA LEU A 11 -8.34 -14.18 11.90
C LEU A 11 -7.78 -14.82 10.63
N LEU A 12 -7.72 -16.15 10.61
CA LEU A 12 -7.33 -16.92 9.45
C LEU A 12 -8.35 -18.03 9.19
N VAL A 13 -8.89 -18.03 7.97
CA VAL A 13 -9.76 -19.11 7.48
C VAL A 13 -9.06 -19.75 6.29
N GLN A 14 -8.83 -21.06 6.36
CA GLN A 14 -8.10 -21.80 5.34
C GLN A 14 -8.84 -23.07 4.92
N ARG A 15 -8.83 -23.34 3.63
CA ARG A 15 -9.37 -24.56 3.03
C ARG A 15 -8.30 -25.22 2.14
N ASN A 16 -7.92 -26.44 2.46
CA ASN A 16 -6.86 -27.18 1.76
C ASN A 16 -7.38 -28.39 0.93
N ILE A 17 -8.68 -28.64 0.94
CA ILE A 17 -9.30 -29.83 0.32
C ILE A 17 -10.31 -29.43 -0.73
N GLY A 18 -10.33 -30.20 -1.83
CA GLY A 18 -11.29 -30.05 -2.92
C GLY A 18 -10.72 -29.28 -4.11
N LYS A 19 -11.61 -28.90 -5.03
CA LYS A 19 -11.22 -28.14 -6.23
C LYS A 19 -10.94 -26.67 -5.94
N PHE A 20 -11.61 -26.12 -4.93
CA PHE A 20 -11.39 -24.77 -4.41
C PHE A 20 -10.60 -24.86 -3.12
N THR A 21 -9.40 -24.28 -3.12
CA THR A 21 -8.52 -24.17 -1.97
C THR A 21 -8.05 -22.75 -1.80
N GLY A 22 -7.50 -22.41 -0.64
CA GLY A 22 -7.00 -21.07 -0.39
C GLY A 22 -7.22 -20.65 1.05
N TRP A 23 -7.03 -19.35 1.30
CA TRP A 23 -7.20 -18.78 2.63
C TRP A 23 -7.62 -17.32 2.56
N VAL A 24 -8.21 -16.86 3.66
CA VAL A 24 -8.56 -15.47 3.94
C VAL A 24 -7.95 -15.14 5.28
N GLY A 25 -7.05 -14.17 5.30
CA GLY A 25 -6.48 -13.59 6.50
C GLY A 25 -7.01 -12.18 6.70
N TYR A 26 -7.34 -11.84 7.93
CA TYR A 26 -7.73 -10.51 8.34
C TYR A 26 -7.05 -10.14 9.62
N THR A 27 -6.42 -8.97 9.64
CA THR A 27 -5.83 -8.38 10.84
C THR A 27 -6.46 -7.01 11.09
N TRP A 28 -6.96 -6.83 12.29
CA TRP A 28 -7.25 -5.51 12.84
C TRP A 28 -6.19 -5.18 13.87
N SER A 29 -5.53 -4.03 13.74
CA SER A 29 -4.49 -3.63 14.67
C SER A 29 -4.49 -2.14 14.98
N HIS A 30 -3.93 -1.79 16.13
CA HIS A 30 -3.73 -0.44 16.59
C HIS A 30 -2.33 -0.30 17.18
N SER A 31 -1.61 0.75 16.80
CA SER A 31 -0.25 0.98 17.27
C SER A 31 -0.01 2.46 17.53
N ASP A 32 0.31 2.81 18.77
CA ASP A 32 0.52 4.18 19.21
C ASP A 32 1.89 4.41 19.82
N ARG A 33 2.26 5.69 19.91
CA ARG A 33 3.49 6.20 20.52
C ARG A 33 3.18 7.38 21.40
N LEU A 34 3.97 7.52 22.47
CA LEU A 34 3.93 8.63 23.42
C LEU A 34 5.36 9.04 23.78
N PHE A 35 5.66 10.32 23.64
CA PHE A 35 6.91 10.93 24.07
C PHE A 35 6.57 12.16 24.92
N ASP A 36 6.45 11.97 26.23
CA ASP A 36 5.96 12.94 27.20
C ASP A 36 7.06 13.46 28.16
N ARG A 37 8.32 13.03 27.97
CA ARG A 37 9.41 13.46 28.82
C ARG A 37 9.80 14.91 28.56
N LYS A 38 9.86 15.74 29.62
CA LYS A 38 10.20 17.16 29.55
C LYS A 38 11.50 17.40 28.76
N GLY A 39 11.42 18.26 27.75
CA GLY A 39 12.50 18.59 26.81
C GLY A 39 12.76 17.55 25.71
N GLN A 40 11.94 16.51 25.62
CA GLN A 40 12.00 15.46 24.56
C GLN A 40 10.59 15.11 24.07
N GLU A 41 9.64 16.03 24.23
CA GLU A 41 8.26 15.82 23.81
C GLU A 41 8.15 15.76 22.28
N ILE A 42 7.33 14.84 21.79
CA ILE A 42 6.89 14.81 20.41
C ILE A 42 5.37 15.00 20.43
N ASN A 43 4.84 15.79 19.49
CA ASN A 43 3.44 16.14 19.40
C ASN A 43 2.91 16.76 20.73
N ALA A 44 3.69 17.64 21.34
CA ALA A 44 3.39 18.29 22.63
C ALA A 44 3.08 17.26 23.75
N GLY A 45 3.75 16.13 23.77
CA GLY A 45 3.53 15.07 24.76
C GLY A 45 2.20 14.34 24.62
N LYS A 46 1.54 14.42 23.47
CA LYS A 46 0.29 13.70 23.19
C LYS A 46 0.55 12.35 22.51
N VAL A 47 -0.36 11.42 22.70
CA VAL A 47 -0.37 10.13 22.01
C VAL A 47 -0.59 10.36 20.50
N PHE A 48 0.15 9.63 19.67
CA PHE A 48 -0.01 9.68 18.22
C PHE A 48 0.21 8.29 17.59
N PRO A 49 -0.39 8.02 16.41
CA PRO A 49 -0.25 6.73 15.77
C PRO A 49 1.20 6.47 15.31
N ALA A 50 1.63 5.23 15.40
CA ALA A 50 2.92 4.81 14.84
C ALA A 50 2.92 4.93 13.31
N LYS A 51 4.10 5.10 12.69
CA LYS A 51 4.24 5.19 11.23
C LYS A 51 3.56 4.03 10.49
N TYR A 52 3.67 2.82 11.02
CA TYR A 52 3.13 1.60 10.42
C TYR A 52 1.82 1.14 11.08
N ASP A 53 1.07 2.07 11.69
CA ASP A 53 -0.28 1.80 12.19
C ASP A 53 -1.21 1.57 11.00
N ARG A 54 -1.51 0.29 10.72
CA ARG A 54 -2.50 -0.14 9.72
C ARG A 54 -3.69 -0.72 10.46
N ARG A 55 -4.85 -0.09 10.33
CA ARG A 55 -6.06 -0.52 11.05
C ARG A 55 -6.62 -1.83 10.54
N HIS A 56 -6.57 -2.03 9.25
CA HIS A 56 -7.10 -3.21 8.57
C HIS A 56 -6.07 -3.71 7.59
N ASP A 57 -5.80 -5.00 7.62
CA ASP A 57 -5.02 -5.72 6.64
C ASP A 57 -5.80 -6.99 6.26
N ILE A 58 -6.05 -7.17 4.97
CA ILE A 58 -6.82 -8.29 4.43
C ILE A 58 -6.00 -8.93 3.33
N SER A 59 -5.86 -10.24 3.37
CA SER A 59 -5.23 -11.02 2.32
C SER A 59 -6.12 -12.20 1.96
N ILE A 60 -6.42 -12.35 0.68
CA ILE A 60 -7.24 -13.44 0.14
C ILE A 60 -6.43 -14.14 -0.94
N VAL A 61 -6.29 -15.44 -0.81
CA VAL A 61 -5.71 -16.32 -1.83
C VAL A 61 -6.72 -17.39 -2.17
N LEU A 62 -7.13 -17.44 -3.43
CA LEU A 62 -8.06 -18.44 -3.94
C LEU A 62 -7.38 -19.22 -5.06
N MET A 63 -7.48 -20.53 -5.02
CA MET A 63 -6.98 -21.42 -6.05
C MET A 63 -8.11 -22.35 -6.49
N TYR A 64 -8.30 -22.46 -7.80
CA TYR A 64 -9.27 -23.37 -8.39
C TYR A 64 -8.59 -24.35 -9.32
N LYS A 65 -8.62 -25.62 -8.95
CA LYS A 65 -8.10 -26.72 -9.75
C LYS A 65 -9.25 -27.38 -10.52
N HIS A 66 -9.42 -26.98 -11.77
CA HIS A 66 -10.45 -27.55 -12.62
C HIS A 66 -10.18 -29.04 -12.90
N ASN A 67 -8.95 -29.35 -13.35
CA ASN A 67 -8.47 -30.72 -13.61
C ASN A 67 -6.94 -30.80 -13.52
N LYS A 68 -6.36 -31.94 -13.93
CA LYS A 68 -4.89 -32.14 -13.95
C LYS A 68 -4.14 -31.31 -14.99
N ARG A 69 -4.87 -30.63 -15.90
CA ARG A 69 -4.27 -29.85 -17.00
C ARG A 69 -4.47 -28.36 -16.85
N PHE A 70 -5.39 -27.94 -15.97
CA PHE A 70 -5.74 -26.53 -15.83
C PHE A 70 -6.05 -26.19 -14.38
N ASP A 71 -5.42 -25.16 -13.88
CA ASP A 71 -5.75 -24.48 -12.62
C ASP A 71 -5.60 -22.96 -12.79
N CYS A 72 -6.25 -22.23 -11.89
CA CYS A 72 -6.11 -20.79 -11.81
C CYS A 72 -6.05 -20.34 -10.36
N SER A 73 -5.51 -19.17 -10.15
CA SER A 73 -5.42 -18.54 -8.84
C SER A 73 -5.75 -17.05 -8.90
N LEU A 74 -6.26 -16.56 -7.79
CA LEU A 74 -6.54 -15.16 -7.55
C LEU A 74 -5.95 -14.79 -6.19
N THR A 75 -5.24 -13.68 -6.13
CA THR A 75 -4.77 -13.09 -4.89
C THR A 75 -5.31 -11.68 -4.79
N TRP A 76 -5.91 -11.33 -3.67
CA TRP A 76 -6.32 -9.96 -3.38
C TRP A 76 -5.79 -9.54 -2.03
N VAL A 77 -5.20 -8.35 -2.00
CA VAL A 77 -4.69 -7.74 -0.77
C VAL A 77 -5.28 -6.35 -0.60
N TYR A 78 -5.56 -6.02 0.64
CA TYR A 78 -5.98 -4.69 1.06
C TYR A 78 -5.27 -4.33 2.36
N SER A 79 -4.76 -3.11 2.48
CA SER A 79 -4.32 -2.58 3.75
C SER A 79 -4.64 -1.09 3.87
N THR A 80 -5.04 -0.67 5.05
CA THR A 80 -5.13 0.74 5.41
C THR A 80 -3.75 1.39 5.23
N GLY A 81 -3.70 2.60 4.70
CA GLY A 81 -2.45 3.31 4.46
C GLY A 81 -1.63 3.56 5.73
N ASN A 82 -0.34 3.64 5.58
CA ASN A 82 0.59 4.04 6.64
C ASN A 82 0.36 5.49 7.07
N MET A 83 0.83 5.84 8.25
CA MET A 83 0.90 7.23 8.68
C MET A 83 2.13 7.92 8.07
N ALA A 84 1.94 9.16 7.64
CA ALA A 84 3.00 10.03 7.12
C ALA A 84 3.01 11.36 7.90
N THR A 85 4.16 12.01 7.91
CA THR A 85 4.28 13.37 8.43
C THR A 85 4.31 14.33 7.26
N LEU A 86 3.29 15.15 7.12
CA LEU A 86 3.17 16.12 6.04
C LEU A 86 2.99 17.54 6.60
N GLY A 87 3.66 18.52 5.98
CA GLY A 87 3.38 19.93 6.18
C GLY A 87 2.16 20.31 5.36
N LEU A 88 0.98 20.27 5.98
CA LEU A 88 -0.30 20.55 5.31
C LEU A 88 -0.61 22.03 5.23
N GLN A 89 0.03 22.85 6.08
CA GLN A 89 -0.12 24.30 6.11
C GLN A 89 1.17 24.97 5.62
N GLU A 90 1.03 26.11 5.01
CA GLU A 90 2.16 26.97 4.61
C GLU A 90 1.96 28.36 5.16
N PHE A 91 3.04 29.01 5.52
CA PHE A 91 3.07 30.43 5.84
C PHE A 91 4.22 31.08 5.08
N GLU A 92 4.10 32.35 4.81
CA GLU A 92 5.14 33.14 4.17
C GLU A 92 6.25 33.41 5.19
N GLY A 93 7.47 32.95 4.88
CA GLY A 93 8.65 33.22 5.69
C GLY A 93 9.14 34.67 5.52
N PRO A 94 10.07 35.13 6.38
CA PRO A 94 10.63 36.49 6.32
C PRO A 94 11.28 36.81 4.96
N ASP A 95 11.70 35.80 4.23
CA ASP A 95 12.38 35.91 2.94
C ASP A 95 11.41 35.81 1.74
N GLY A 96 10.09 35.82 1.99
CA GLY A 96 9.05 35.64 0.98
C GLY A 96 8.89 34.22 0.44
N TYR A 97 9.59 33.25 1.02
CA TYR A 97 9.45 31.84 0.65
C TYR A 97 8.36 31.17 1.47
N ALA A 98 7.63 30.24 0.83
CA ALA A 98 6.65 29.42 1.52
C ALA A 98 7.34 28.40 2.43
N VAL A 99 7.06 28.48 3.73
CA VAL A 99 7.55 27.56 4.75
C VAL A 99 6.44 26.57 5.11
N SER A 100 6.69 25.28 4.92
CA SER A 100 5.74 24.24 5.30
C SER A 100 5.69 24.04 6.81
N TYR A 101 4.51 24.19 7.40
CA TYR A 101 4.27 23.94 8.81
C TYR A 101 3.84 22.50 9.05
N ILE A 102 4.58 21.80 9.90
CA ILE A 102 4.27 20.44 10.36
C ILE A 102 3.67 20.55 11.76
N GLU A 103 2.35 20.43 11.84
CA GLU A 103 1.62 20.53 13.10
C GLU A 103 1.99 19.40 14.08
N SER A 104 2.07 18.17 13.54
CA SER A 104 2.39 17.01 14.36
C SER A 104 3.02 15.89 13.53
N ARG A 105 3.74 15.00 14.19
CA ARG A 105 4.32 13.79 13.58
C ARG A 105 3.23 12.76 13.31
N ASN A 106 3.29 12.10 12.15
CA ASN A 106 2.32 11.10 11.70
C ASN A 106 0.88 11.66 11.65
N ASN A 107 0.74 12.87 11.13
CA ASN A 107 -0.50 13.63 11.07
C ASN A 107 -1.41 13.28 9.88
N TYR A 108 -0.91 12.49 8.94
CA TYR A 108 -1.63 12.15 7.71
C TYR A 108 -1.64 10.64 7.48
N ARG A 109 -2.81 10.07 7.20
CA ARG A 109 -2.94 8.68 6.79
C ARG A 109 -2.93 8.61 5.26
N MET A 110 -1.97 7.87 4.71
CA MET A 110 -1.88 7.63 3.28
C MET A 110 -3.14 6.91 2.77
N PRO A 111 -3.49 7.07 1.49
CA PRO A 111 -4.55 6.27 0.86
C PRO A 111 -4.31 4.77 1.05
N ALA A 112 -5.39 4.00 1.08
CA ALA A 112 -5.32 2.56 1.23
C ALA A 112 -4.57 1.91 0.06
N TYR A 113 -3.84 0.86 0.35
CA TYR A 113 -3.22 -0.01 -0.64
C TYR A 113 -4.15 -1.19 -0.93
N HIS A 114 -4.46 -1.45 -2.19
CA HIS A 114 -5.12 -2.70 -2.57
C HIS A 114 -4.73 -3.13 -3.98
N ARG A 115 -4.69 -4.43 -4.20
CA ARG A 115 -4.27 -5.03 -5.46
C ARG A 115 -4.90 -6.39 -5.65
N MET A 116 -5.21 -6.72 -6.88
CA MET A 116 -5.66 -8.04 -7.31
C MET A 116 -4.71 -8.58 -8.36
N ASP A 117 -4.26 -9.82 -8.15
CA ASP A 117 -3.41 -10.55 -9.10
C ASP A 117 -4.16 -11.81 -9.53
N ALA A 118 -4.08 -12.15 -10.79
CA ALA A 118 -4.70 -13.36 -11.35
C ALA A 118 -3.68 -14.18 -12.12
N SER A 119 -3.82 -15.50 -12.07
CA SER A 119 -2.92 -16.41 -12.77
C SER A 119 -3.67 -17.64 -13.28
N VAL A 120 -3.28 -18.12 -14.45
CA VAL A 120 -3.77 -19.38 -15.02
C VAL A 120 -2.59 -20.27 -15.40
N ASN A 121 -2.71 -21.57 -15.15
CA ASN A 121 -1.71 -22.56 -15.45
C ASN A 121 -2.28 -23.64 -16.38
N PHE A 122 -1.53 -23.93 -17.47
CA PHE A 122 -1.80 -25.01 -18.39
C PHE A 122 -0.71 -26.08 -18.28
N HIS A 123 -1.09 -27.28 -17.82
CA HIS A 123 -0.16 -28.39 -17.63
C HIS A 123 -0.31 -29.43 -18.72
N LYS A 124 0.79 -29.93 -19.26
CA LYS A 124 0.80 -31.04 -20.23
C LYS A 124 1.88 -32.05 -19.86
N LYS A 125 1.48 -33.30 -19.64
CA LYS A 125 2.43 -34.42 -19.56
C LYS A 125 3.01 -34.72 -20.93
N LEU A 126 4.31 -34.84 -21.02
CA LEU A 126 5.08 -35.24 -22.20
C LEU A 126 5.80 -36.56 -21.92
N LYS A 127 6.39 -37.17 -22.96
CA LYS A 127 7.08 -38.46 -22.82
C LYS A 127 8.24 -38.42 -21.81
N HIS A 128 8.93 -37.29 -21.69
CA HIS A 128 10.09 -37.10 -20.81
C HIS A 128 9.93 -35.96 -19.81
N GLY A 129 8.71 -35.68 -19.33
CA GLY A 129 8.51 -34.65 -18.33
C GLY A 129 7.13 -34.00 -18.35
N THR A 130 7.02 -32.90 -17.64
CA THR A 130 5.79 -32.10 -17.57
C THR A 130 6.09 -30.66 -17.97
N ARG A 131 5.32 -30.15 -18.93
CA ARG A 131 5.34 -28.75 -19.34
C ARG A 131 4.22 -27.98 -18.63
N THR A 132 4.54 -26.80 -18.11
CA THR A 132 3.57 -25.85 -17.58
C THR A 132 3.75 -24.50 -18.28
N ILE A 133 2.65 -23.96 -18.77
CA ILE A 133 2.56 -22.57 -19.26
C ILE A 133 1.76 -21.81 -18.22
N ASN A 134 2.33 -20.75 -17.67
CA ASN A 134 1.67 -19.82 -16.78
C ASN A 134 1.47 -18.47 -17.47
N ILE A 135 0.27 -17.93 -17.37
CA ILE A 135 -0.07 -16.57 -17.77
C ILE A 135 -0.61 -15.90 -16.53
N SER A 136 -0.03 -14.77 -16.14
CA SER A 136 -0.42 -14.04 -14.94
C SER A 136 -0.49 -12.55 -15.20
N ILE A 137 -1.31 -11.88 -14.41
CA ILE A 137 -1.48 -10.43 -14.44
C ILE A 137 -1.35 -9.92 -13.00
N TYR A 138 -0.35 -9.09 -12.79
CA TYR A 138 -0.20 -8.32 -11.57
C TYR A 138 -1.05 -7.05 -11.67
N ASN A 139 -1.71 -6.67 -10.59
CA ASN A 139 -2.57 -5.50 -10.49
C ASN A 139 -3.67 -5.47 -11.58
N LEU A 140 -4.51 -6.51 -11.59
CA LEU A 140 -5.50 -6.80 -12.62
C LEU A 140 -6.42 -5.61 -12.97
N TYR A 141 -6.81 -4.81 -11.99
CA TYR A 141 -7.67 -3.63 -12.17
C TYR A 141 -6.87 -2.30 -12.21
N ASN A 142 -5.53 -2.37 -12.37
CA ASN A 142 -4.66 -1.21 -12.56
C ASN A 142 -4.82 -0.11 -11.50
N HIS A 143 -5.01 -0.49 -10.23
CA HIS A 143 -5.10 0.49 -9.15
C HIS A 143 -3.78 1.22 -8.94
N LYS A 144 -3.85 2.54 -8.83
CA LYS A 144 -2.68 3.39 -8.58
C LYS A 144 -2.36 3.42 -7.09
N ASN A 145 -1.69 2.39 -6.60
CA ASN A 145 -1.29 2.30 -5.19
C ASN A 145 -0.27 3.38 -4.83
N PRO A 146 -0.41 4.04 -3.66
CA PRO A 146 0.52 5.05 -3.21
C PRO A 146 1.86 4.43 -2.85
N PHE A 147 2.92 4.84 -3.55
CA PHE A 147 4.29 4.51 -3.22
C PHE A 147 4.94 5.63 -2.40
N LEU A 148 4.76 6.87 -2.85
CA LEU A 148 5.29 8.06 -2.21
C LEU A 148 4.26 9.19 -2.34
N LEU A 149 4.12 9.99 -1.30
CA LEU A 149 3.46 11.29 -1.34
C LEU A 149 4.51 12.36 -1.18
N TYR A 150 4.48 13.35 -2.05
CA TYR A 150 5.33 14.53 -1.94
C TYR A 150 4.54 15.78 -2.25
N LYS A 151 4.95 16.88 -1.66
CA LYS A 151 4.37 18.18 -1.91
C LYS A 151 5.07 18.77 -3.13
N LYS A 152 4.29 19.12 -4.14
CA LYS A 152 4.75 19.93 -5.26
C LYS A 152 4.54 21.38 -4.87
N GLU A 153 5.61 22.14 -4.81
CA GLU A 153 5.54 23.57 -4.51
C GLU A 153 4.70 24.31 -5.53
N GLY A 154 3.95 25.29 -5.06
CA GLY A 154 3.21 26.18 -5.91
C GLY A 154 4.18 27.05 -6.73
N THR A 155 3.83 27.33 -7.97
CA THR A 155 4.62 28.20 -8.83
C THR A 155 3.87 29.53 -8.98
N ILE A 156 4.55 30.66 -8.82
CA ILE A 156 4.00 31.95 -9.24
C ILE A 156 4.11 31.98 -10.76
N SER A 157 2.98 32.04 -11.46
CA SER A 157 3.02 32.25 -12.91
C SER A 157 3.60 33.60 -13.21
N SER A 158 4.71 33.65 -13.95
CA SER A 158 5.38 34.86 -14.39
C SER A 158 4.62 35.61 -15.50
N ASN A 159 3.40 35.26 -15.81
CA ASN A 159 2.55 36.04 -16.71
C ASN A 159 2.09 37.31 -16.00
N ALA A 160 2.78 38.40 -16.33
CA ALA A 160 2.82 39.68 -15.69
C ALA A 160 1.48 40.46 -15.58
N THR A 161 0.35 39.84 -15.82
CA THR A 161 -0.93 40.57 -15.81
C THR A 161 -1.90 40.15 -14.70
N THR A 162 -1.75 38.98 -14.11
CA THR A 162 -2.71 38.50 -13.09
C THR A 162 -2.11 37.81 -11.86
N GLY A 163 -0.79 37.62 -11.78
CA GLY A 163 -0.12 37.11 -10.55
C GLY A 163 -0.83 35.88 -9.92
N GLU A 164 -1.30 34.92 -10.71
CA GLU A 164 -2.02 33.76 -10.18
C GLU A 164 -1.05 32.86 -9.42
N LEU A 165 -1.25 32.79 -8.11
CA LEU A 165 -0.60 31.83 -7.23
C LEU A 165 -1.22 30.45 -7.47
N TYR A 166 -0.49 29.54 -8.07
CA TYR A 166 -0.87 28.12 -8.05
C TYR A 166 -0.56 27.55 -6.67
N PRO A 167 -1.58 27.08 -5.92
CA PRO A 167 -1.34 26.54 -4.59
C PRO A 167 -0.49 25.26 -4.68
N SER A 168 0.30 25.03 -3.64
CA SER A 168 1.01 23.77 -3.49
C SER A 168 0.03 22.59 -3.50
N SER A 169 0.39 21.51 -4.15
CA SER A 169 -0.45 20.33 -4.30
C SER A 169 0.24 19.08 -3.76
N LEU A 170 -0.53 18.20 -3.11
CA LEU A 170 -0.03 16.89 -2.69
C LEU A 170 -0.11 15.93 -3.88
N VAL A 171 1.04 15.41 -4.31
CA VAL A 171 1.16 14.51 -5.45
C VAL A 171 1.45 13.10 -4.97
N GLN A 172 0.70 12.13 -5.50
CA GLN A 172 0.92 10.70 -5.28
C GLN A 172 1.72 10.12 -6.42
N LEU A 173 2.85 9.50 -6.11
CA LEU A 173 3.60 8.66 -7.03
C LEU A 173 3.14 7.21 -6.89
N SER A 174 2.80 6.56 -8.01
CA SER A 174 2.45 5.14 -8.11
C SER A 174 3.37 4.48 -9.12
N ILE A 175 3.99 3.34 -8.78
CA ILE A 175 5.06 2.76 -9.59
C ILE A 175 4.60 1.54 -10.39
N PHE A 176 3.73 0.70 -9.82
CA PHE A 176 3.37 -0.60 -10.38
C PHE A 176 1.97 -0.60 -11.00
N PRO A 177 1.88 -0.35 -12.33
CA PRO A 177 0.62 -0.48 -13.07
C PRO A 177 0.25 -1.95 -13.27
N ILE A 178 -0.68 -2.23 -14.17
CA ILE A 178 -0.96 -3.59 -14.65
C ILE A 178 0.29 -4.14 -15.35
N ILE A 179 0.72 -5.36 -14.95
CA ILE A 179 1.91 -6.03 -15.51
C ILE A 179 1.52 -7.46 -15.90
N PRO A 180 1.35 -7.75 -17.20
CA PRO A 180 1.20 -9.13 -17.66
C PRO A 180 2.54 -9.87 -17.62
N SER A 181 2.50 -11.16 -17.30
CA SER A 181 3.67 -12.02 -17.27
C SER A 181 3.37 -13.37 -17.92
N PHE A 182 4.37 -13.92 -18.57
CA PHE A 182 4.35 -15.24 -19.18
C PHE A 182 5.51 -16.07 -18.66
N THR A 183 5.23 -17.30 -18.19
CA THR A 183 6.27 -18.21 -17.73
C THR A 183 6.10 -19.58 -18.38
N TYR A 184 7.20 -20.11 -18.90
CA TYR A 184 7.30 -21.48 -19.39
C TYR A 184 8.17 -22.30 -18.47
N THR A 185 7.64 -23.42 -17.95
CA THR A 185 8.37 -24.34 -17.08
C THR A 185 8.35 -25.75 -17.67
N PHE A 186 9.50 -26.38 -17.73
CA PHE A 186 9.65 -27.79 -18.08
C PHE A 186 10.34 -28.53 -16.93
N LYS A 187 9.72 -29.63 -16.48
CA LYS A 187 10.28 -30.53 -15.44
C LYS A 187 10.45 -31.90 -16.07
N PHE A 188 11.67 -32.42 -16.08
CA PHE A 188 12.02 -33.80 -16.47
C PHE A 188 12.02 -34.73 -15.27
#